data_36eb348c55aa7a2b1c47c47c7a4f4a4d
#
_entry.id   36eb348c55aa7a2b1c47c47c7a4f4a4d
#
_cell.length_a   1.000
_cell.length_b   1.000
_cell.length_c   1.000
_cell.angle_alpha   90.00
_cell.angle_beta   90.00
_cell.angle_gamma   90.00
#
_symmetry.space_group_name_H-M   'P 1'
#
loop_
_entity.id
_entity.type
_entity.pdbx_description
1 polymer ?
#
loop_
_entity_poly.entity_id
_entity_poly.type
_entity_poly.pdbx_seq_one_letter_code
_entity_poly.pdbx_strand_id
1 'polypeptide(L)'
;MTGDEEPSVTFADVEAARERLDDDGVVKRTPVERSTSLEELTGGEVYLKMEHLQWTGSFKTRGAYNKICQLVEDETTEGVVAASAGNHAQGVALAATTLGMDATIVMPKTAPQTKVDATRGYGASVELVGQDFQEAMRHVKTLVEEGDAAFVHAYDDPAIVAGQGTLGVEMYEDLPEVDTLVVPIGGGGLIAGVATALNELSPETRVVGVQAEGAATVPESLATGSPVSLDSVDTIADGIATGSVSELTLSLVEAHVDEIVTVTDGEIARAVLFLLERAKQVVEGAGAAPVAAICDEDLDVEGETVMPLLGGGNLDMTMLQTVLVHAMSDREQILKLQVRIEDRPGEMDAVSGIIADHGANIRTVRHDRSAPELDVGEAYLDFQVETSGSGHARRLIRSVRDHGYEVRHVNA
;
A
#
# COMPACT_ATOMS: atom_id res chain seq x y z
N MET A 1 -28.78 -13.52 -25.73
CA MET A 1 -29.43 -12.34 -25.13
C MET A 1 -28.86 -12.26 -23.74
N THR A 2 -27.72 -11.63 -23.61
CA THR A 2 -27.13 -11.26 -22.31
C THR A 2 -27.97 -10.09 -21.82
N GLY A 3 -28.73 -10.30 -20.73
CA GLY A 3 -29.43 -9.19 -20.09
C GLY A 3 -28.40 -8.20 -19.60
N ASP A 4 -28.62 -6.94 -19.91
CA ASP A 4 -27.94 -5.81 -19.25
C ASP A 4 -28.42 -5.84 -17.78
N GLU A 5 -27.75 -6.61 -16.92
CA GLU A 5 -27.88 -6.42 -15.48
C GLU A 5 -27.22 -5.06 -15.18
N GLU A 6 -28.03 -4.12 -14.68
CA GLU A 6 -27.52 -2.84 -14.21
C GLU A 6 -26.40 -3.08 -13.18
N PRO A 7 -25.33 -2.29 -13.19
CA PRO A 7 -24.27 -2.44 -12.22
C PRO A 7 -24.84 -2.37 -10.80
N SER A 8 -24.42 -3.27 -9.95
CA SER A 8 -24.97 -3.44 -8.58
C SER A 8 -24.68 -2.25 -7.64
N VAL A 9 -23.86 -1.28 -8.07
CA VAL A 9 -23.63 0.03 -7.45
C VAL A 9 -23.70 1.10 -8.52
N THR A 10 -24.50 2.12 -8.28
CA THR A 10 -24.75 3.23 -9.20
C THR A 10 -24.21 4.54 -8.66
N PHE A 11 -24.12 5.58 -9.50
CA PHE A 11 -23.77 6.92 -9.07
C PHE A 11 -24.77 7.48 -8.04
N ALA A 12 -26.06 7.15 -8.13
CA ALA A 12 -27.05 7.56 -7.16
C ALA A 12 -26.77 6.98 -5.76
N ASP A 13 -26.22 5.75 -5.66
CA ASP A 13 -25.79 5.18 -4.40
C ASP A 13 -24.59 5.93 -3.82
N VAL A 14 -23.67 6.41 -4.68
CA VAL A 14 -22.53 7.24 -4.28
C VAL A 14 -23.01 8.61 -3.77
N GLU A 15 -23.98 9.25 -4.44
CA GLU A 15 -24.54 10.52 -3.97
C GLU A 15 -25.25 10.35 -2.61
N ALA A 16 -26.05 9.29 -2.46
CA ALA A 16 -26.68 8.99 -1.18
C ALA A 16 -25.66 8.72 -0.04
N ALA A 17 -24.56 8.04 -0.38
CA ALA A 17 -23.45 7.86 0.55
C ALA A 17 -22.79 9.20 0.93
N ARG A 18 -22.60 10.10 -0.05
CA ARG A 18 -22.06 11.44 0.19
C ARG A 18 -22.92 12.24 1.15
N GLU A 19 -24.24 12.26 0.97
CA GLU A 19 -25.16 12.93 1.86
C GLU A 19 -25.00 12.46 3.32
N ARG A 20 -24.86 11.13 3.54
CA ARG A 20 -24.64 10.57 4.90
C ARG A 20 -23.29 10.98 5.49
N LEU A 21 -22.23 11.06 4.67
CA LEU A 21 -20.89 11.40 5.13
C LEU A 21 -20.75 12.89 5.51
N ASP A 22 -21.53 13.78 4.91
CA ASP A 22 -21.46 15.22 5.15
C ASP A 22 -22.07 15.62 6.51
N ASP A 23 -23.03 14.84 7.06
CA ASP A 23 -23.81 15.24 8.23
C ASP A 23 -23.02 15.25 9.56
N ASP A 24 -22.07 14.34 9.78
CA ASP A 24 -21.44 14.14 11.09
C ASP A 24 -19.96 14.56 11.19
N GLY A 25 -19.35 15.00 10.09
CA GLY A 25 -17.93 15.39 10.06
C GLY A 25 -16.95 14.23 10.37
N VAL A 26 -17.41 12.99 10.23
CA VAL A 26 -16.60 11.76 10.43
C VAL A 26 -15.61 11.54 9.31
N VAL A 27 -15.85 12.13 8.15
CA VAL A 27 -14.97 12.18 7.01
C VAL A 27 -14.57 13.61 6.74
N LYS A 28 -13.29 13.88 6.60
CA LYS A 28 -12.80 15.19 6.17
C LYS A 28 -12.48 15.18 4.68
N ARG A 29 -12.74 16.29 4.00
CA ARG A 29 -12.23 16.51 2.66
C ARG A 29 -10.71 16.62 2.74
N THR A 30 -10.01 15.66 2.12
CA THR A 30 -8.55 15.62 2.14
C THR A 30 -7.96 16.49 1.03
N PRO A 31 -6.77 17.10 1.24
CA PRO A 31 -6.20 18.02 0.26
C PRO A 31 -5.75 17.31 -1.03
N VAL A 32 -5.71 18.11 -2.10
CA VAL A 32 -5.00 17.81 -3.35
C VAL A 32 -3.83 18.77 -3.45
N GLU A 33 -2.60 18.24 -3.62
CA GLU A 33 -1.40 19.05 -3.72
C GLU A 33 -0.60 18.73 -4.98
N ARG A 34 -0.15 19.77 -5.69
CA ARG A 34 0.71 19.65 -6.85
C ARG A 34 2.12 19.23 -6.46
N SER A 35 2.70 18.26 -7.16
CA SER A 35 4.04 17.71 -6.90
C SER A 35 5.01 18.00 -8.03
N THR A 36 5.69 19.13 -7.98
CA THR A 36 6.70 19.51 -8.99
C THR A 36 7.84 18.50 -9.12
N SER A 37 8.17 17.80 -8.05
CA SER A 37 9.22 16.76 -8.09
C SER A 37 8.78 15.51 -8.86
N LEU A 38 7.48 15.18 -8.89
CA LEU A 38 6.95 14.12 -9.74
C LEU A 38 6.82 14.58 -11.18
N GLU A 39 6.42 15.82 -11.42
CA GLU A 39 6.37 16.41 -12.76
C GLU A 39 7.72 16.37 -13.49
N GLU A 40 8.83 16.67 -12.75
CA GLU A 40 10.19 16.56 -13.28
C GLU A 40 10.57 15.12 -13.68
N LEU A 41 9.97 14.11 -13.08
CA LEU A 41 10.22 12.70 -13.37
C LEU A 41 9.36 12.16 -14.48
N THR A 42 8.07 12.51 -14.47
CA THR A 42 7.04 11.90 -15.33
C THR A 42 6.76 12.68 -16.60
N GLY A 43 7.10 13.99 -16.63
CA GLY A 43 6.72 14.87 -17.72
C GLY A 43 5.24 15.29 -17.75
N GLY A 44 4.41 14.80 -16.83
CA GLY A 44 3.02 15.17 -16.65
C GLY A 44 2.82 16.20 -15.52
N GLU A 45 1.65 16.84 -15.45
CA GLU A 45 1.25 17.64 -14.28
C GLU A 45 0.68 16.72 -13.20
N VAL A 46 1.36 16.62 -12.03
CA VAL A 46 1.02 15.62 -10.99
C VAL A 46 0.38 16.26 -9.76
N TYR A 47 -0.83 15.81 -9.42
CA TYR A 47 -1.59 16.24 -8.26
C TYR A 47 -1.89 15.07 -7.32
N LEU A 48 -1.42 15.10 -6.08
CA LEU A 48 -1.57 14.04 -5.09
C LEU A 48 -2.87 14.20 -4.31
N LYS A 49 -3.82 13.28 -4.42
CA LYS A 49 -4.97 13.20 -3.50
C LYS A 49 -4.54 12.52 -2.20
N MET A 50 -4.58 13.25 -1.09
CA MET A 50 -3.93 12.88 0.17
C MET A 50 -4.88 12.18 1.15
N GLU A 51 -5.49 11.08 0.77
CA GLU A 51 -6.43 10.33 1.62
C GLU A 51 -5.77 9.64 2.82
N HIS A 52 -4.45 9.48 2.81
CA HIS A 52 -3.66 9.06 3.97
C HIS A 52 -3.73 10.07 5.15
N LEU A 53 -4.20 11.29 4.92
CA LEU A 53 -4.44 12.30 5.97
C LEU A 53 -5.85 12.24 6.56
N GLN A 54 -6.69 11.27 6.20
CA GLN A 54 -8.00 11.04 6.80
C GLN A 54 -7.88 10.73 8.31
N TRP A 55 -8.96 10.84 9.08
CA TRP A 55 -8.93 10.66 10.53
C TRP A 55 -8.29 9.37 11.00
N THR A 56 -8.58 8.24 10.33
CA THR A 56 -7.97 6.95 10.64
C THR A 56 -6.70 6.67 9.83
N GLY A 57 -6.16 7.67 9.13
CA GLY A 57 -5.01 7.51 8.26
C GLY A 57 -5.30 6.75 6.96
N SER A 58 -6.57 6.57 6.57
CA SER A 58 -6.94 5.92 5.31
C SER A 58 -8.39 6.18 4.90
N PHE A 59 -8.69 5.93 3.62
CA PHE A 59 -10.03 6.06 3.02
C PHE A 59 -11.10 5.15 3.63
N LYS A 60 -10.73 4.11 4.37
CA LYS A 60 -11.63 3.04 4.84
C LYS A 60 -12.80 3.54 5.68
N THR A 61 -12.67 4.67 6.34
CA THR A 61 -13.73 5.30 7.14
C THR A 61 -14.97 5.61 6.29
N ARG A 62 -14.80 6.01 5.01
CA ARG A 62 -15.90 6.40 4.11
C ARG A 62 -16.91 5.27 3.93
N GLY A 63 -16.46 4.14 3.42
CA GLY A 63 -17.33 2.98 3.22
C GLY A 63 -17.86 2.40 4.53
N ALA A 64 -17.00 2.30 5.57
CA ALA A 64 -17.42 1.80 6.86
C ALA A 64 -18.54 2.66 7.48
N TYR A 65 -18.41 3.98 7.42
CA TYR A 65 -19.43 4.89 7.93
C TYR A 65 -20.73 4.78 7.14
N ASN A 66 -20.68 4.82 5.79
CA ASN A 66 -21.88 4.66 4.96
C ASN A 66 -22.64 3.35 5.24
N LYS A 67 -21.90 2.23 5.37
CA LYS A 67 -22.50 0.93 5.70
C LYS A 67 -23.17 0.93 7.06
N ILE A 68 -22.50 1.45 8.08
CA ILE A 68 -23.01 1.44 9.45
C ILE A 68 -24.19 2.42 9.60
N CYS A 69 -24.18 3.58 8.91
CA CYS A 69 -25.35 4.46 8.83
C CYS A 69 -26.60 3.73 8.34
N GLN A 70 -26.50 2.97 7.24
CA GLN A 70 -27.64 2.19 6.74
C GLN A 70 -28.13 1.15 7.75
N LEU A 71 -27.23 0.48 8.47
CA LEU A 71 -27.60 -0.48 9.51
C LEU A 71 -28.32 0.18 10.68
N VAL A 72 -27.93 1.40 11.05
CA VAL A 72 -28.61 2.20 12.08
C VAL A 72 -29.98 2.68 11.58
N GLU A 73 -30.07 3.21 10.35
CA GLU A 73 -31.33 3.65 9.74
C GLU A 73 -32.37 2.52 9.65
N ASP A 74 -31.92 1.33 9.32
CA ASP A 74 -32.77 0.14 9.16
C ASP A 74 -33.14 -0.54 10.50
N GLU A 75 -32.50 -0.17 11.60
CA GLU A 75 -32.66 -0.81 12.93
C GLU A 75 -32.49 -2.34 12.89
N THR A 76 -31.58 -2.83 12.02
CA THR A 76 -31.47 -4.27 11.69
C THR A 76 -30.54 -5.04 12.61
N THR A 77 -29.74 -4.35 13.45
CA THR A 77 -28.73 -4.99 14.30
C THR A 77 -28.37 -4.14 15.51
N GLU A 78 -27.91 -4.79 16.59
CA GLU A 78 -27.45 -4.12 17.81
C GLU A 78 -25.96 -3.76 17.78
N GLY A 79 -25.18 -4.35 16.85
CA GLY A 79 -23.75 -4.13 16.74
C GLY A 79 -23.18 -4.55 15.40
N VAL A 80 -21.90 -4.26 15.19
CA VAL A 80 -21.15 -4.66 13.99
C VAL A 80 -19.90 -5.47 14.32
N VAL A 81 -19.54 -6.34 13.40
CA VAL A 81 -18.33 -7.16 13.51
C VAL A 81 -17.52 -7.10 12.21
N ALA A 82 -16.20 -7.07 12.33
CA ALA A 82 -15.30 -7.13 11.18
C ALA A 82 -14.05 -7.96 11.48
N ALA A 83 -13.49 -8.61 10.45
CA ALA A 83 -12.17 -9.24 10.51
C ALA A 83 -11.15 -8.36 9.82
N SER A 84 -10.26 -7.73 10.57
CA SER A 84 -9.18 -6.94 10.02
C SER A 84 -8.18 -6.55 11.09
N ALA A 85 -6.89 -6.57 10.77
CA ALA A 85 -5.82 -6.01 11.61
C ALA A 85 -5.21 -4.72 11.01
N GLY A 86 -5.88 -4.09 10.02
CA GLY A 86 -5.38 -2.91 9.30
C GLY A 86 -6.36 -1.75 9.27
N ASN A 87 -6.33 -1.02 8.16
CA ASN A 87 -7.11 0.21 7.95
C ASN A 87 -8.62 0.03 8.10
N HIS A 88 -9.15 -1.12 7.65
CA HIS A 88 -10.59 -1.40 7.76
C HIS A 88 -11.05 -1.52 9.22
N ALA A 89 -10.25 -2.15 10.09
CA ALA A 89 -10.53 -2.26 11.52
C ALA A 89 -10.73 -0.87 12.17
N GLN A 90 -9.84 0.06 11.87
CA GLN A 90 -9.89 1.43 12.41
C GLN A 90 -11.06 2.23 11.82
N GLY A 91 -11.34 2.05 10.52
CA GLY A 91 -12.49 2.68 9.86
C GLY A 91 -13.82 2.24 10.48
N VAL A 92 -14.02 0.93 10.68
CA VAL A 92 -15.22 0.37 11.33
C VAL A 92 -15.33 0.84 12.78
N ALA A 93 -14.22 0.81 13.55
CA ALA A 93 -14.20 1.25 14.93
C ALA A 93 -14.62 2.72 15.09
N LEU A 94 -14.05 3.63 14.29
CA LEU A 94 -14.41 5.04 14.30
C LEU A 94 -15.88 5.25 13.89
N ALA A 95 -16.31 4.64 12.79
CA ALA A 95 -17.67 4.80 12.28
C ALA A 95 -18.72 4.31 13.27
N ALA A 96 -18.55 3.13 13.84
CA ALA A 96 -19.47 2.57 14.83
C ALA A 96 -19.54 3.44 16.09
N THR A 97 -18.39 3.87 16.63
CA THR A 97 -18.33 4.74 17.81
C THR A 97 -19.02 6.08 17.55
N THR A 98 -18.84 6.67 16.37
CA THR A 98 -19.50 7.93 16.01
C THR A 98 -21.03 7.79 15.97
N LEU A 99 -21.51 6.64 15.47
CA LEU A 99 -22.95 6.35 15.35
C LEU A 99 -23.55 5.72 16.62
N GLY A 100 -22.76 5.55 17.70
CA GLY A 100 -23.23 4.98 18.96
C GLY A 100 -23.53 3.49 18.90
N MET A 101 -22.94 2.77 17.93
CA MET A 101 -23.10 1.32 17.74
C MET A 101 -21.90 0.58 18.31
N ASP A 102 -22.13 -0.59 18.94
CA ASP A 102 -21.05 -1.45 19.41
C ASP A 102 -20.33 -2.12 18.24
N ALA A 103 -18.98 -2.12 18.29
CA ALA A 103 -18.16 -2.77 17.29
C ALA A 103 -17.21 -3.80 17.92
N THR A 104 -17.18 -5.01 17.34
CA THR A 104 -16.21 -6.05 17.67
C THR A 104 -15.31 -6.32 16.48
N ILE A 105 -14.01 -6.09 16.65
CA ILE A 105 -13.00 -6.34 15.61
C ILE A 105 -12.24 -7.62 15.97
N VAL A 106 -12.27 -8.59 15.09
CA VAL A 106 -11.54 -9.85 15.26
C VAL A 106 -10.21 -9.77 14.51
N MET A 107 -9.12 -10.02 15.24
CA MET A 107 -7.76 -10.02 14.69
C MET A 107 -7.05 -11.34 14.99
N PRO A 108 -6.12 -11.80 14.15
CA PRO A 108 -5.22 -12.89 14.52
C PRO A 108 -4.42 -12.56 15.79
N LYS A 109 -4.06 -13.58 16.57
CA LYS A 109 -3.17 -13.40 17.75
C LYS A 109 -1.79 -12.87 17.42
N THR A 110 -1.39 -12.98 16.13
CA THR A 110 -0.13 -12.45 15.59
C THR A 110 -0.20 -10.98 15.22
N ALA A 111 -1.37 -10.33 15.32
CA ALA A 111 -1.54 -8.92 14.98
C ALA A 111 -0.60 -8.02 15.82
N PRO A 112 0.07 -7.03 15.20
CA PRO A 112 0.93 -6.08 15.92
C PRO A 112 0.15 -5.34 17.01
N GLN A 113 0.74 -5.25 18.21
CA GLN A 113 0.10 -4.59 19.36
C GLN A 113 -0.30 -3.15 19.07
N THR A 114 0.50 -2.43 18.27
CA THR A 114 0.21 -1.06 17.84
C THR A 114 -1.11 -0.96 17.06
N LYS A 115 -1.41 -1.93 16.19
CA LYS A 115 -2.66 -1.98 15.41
C LYS A 115 -3.87 -2.34 16.31
N VAL A 116 -3.67 -3.23 17.29
CA VAL A 116 -4.69 -3.57 18.31
C VAL A 116 -5.03 -2.35 19.16
N ASP A 117 -4.02 -1.64 19.66
CA ASP A 117 -4.21 -0.47 20.52
C ASP A 117 -4.83 0.70 19.75
N ALA A 118 -4.44 0.92 18.49
CA ALA A 118 -5.05 1.92 17.62
C ALA A 118 -6.55 1.65 17.43
N THR A 119 -6.93 0.41 17.12
CA THR A 119 -8.35 0.03 16.92
C THR A 119 -9.16 0.22 18.20
N ARG A 120 -8.62 -0.19 19.37
CA ARG A 120 -9.26 0.07 20.67
C ARG A 120 -9.37 1.56 20.97
N GLY A 121 -8.37 2.34 20.56
CA GLY A 121 -8.37 3.81 20.70
C GLY A 121 -9.52 4.50 19.97
N TYR A 122 -10.05 3.90 18.90
CA TYR A 122 -11.26 4.33 18.20
C TYR A 122 -12.56 3.78 18.79
N GLY A 123 -12.53 3.06 19.93
CA GLY A 123 -13.70 2.66 20.70
C GLY A 123 -14.22 1.24 20.46
N ALA A 124 -13.64 0.47 19.56
CA ALA A 124 -14.07 -0.92 19.33
C ALA A 124 -13.51 -1.90 20.36
N SER A 125 -14.27 -2.96 20.63
CA SER A 125 -13.78 -4.17 21.27
C SER A 125 -12.89 -4.95 20.29
N VAL A 126 -11.75 -5.48 20.77
CA VAL A 126 -10.85 -6.28 19.93
C VAL A 126 -10.70 -7.68 20.53
N GLU A 127 -11.06 -8.68 19.73
CA GLU A 127 -10.90 -10.10 20.03
C GLU A 127 -9.71 -10.68 19.24
N LEU A 128 -8.75 -11.31 19.95
CA LEU A 128 -7.59 -11.95 19.34
C LEU A 128 -7.84 -13.45 19.19
N VAL A 129 -8.14 -13.89 17.96
CA VAL A 129 -8.57 -15.27 17.67
C VAL A 129 -7.78 -15.86 16.51
N GLY A 130 -7.33 -17.12 16.66
CA GLY A 130 -6.60 -17.82 15.62
C GLY A 130 -5.16 -17.34 15.44
N GLN A 131 -4.47 -17.90 14.44
CA GLN A 131 -3.09 -17.57 14.08
C GLN A 131 -3.01 -16.75 12.78
N ASP A 132 -4.07 -16.81 11.95
CA ASP A 132 -4.15 -16.17 10.65
C ASP A 132 -5.51 -15.49 10.41
N PHE A 133 -5.62 -14.79 9.30
CA PHE A 133 -6.84 -14.08 8.89
C PHE A 133 -8.02 -15.03 8.66
N GLN A 134 -7.79 -16.23 8.15
CA GLN A 134 -8.84 -17.20 7.87
C GLN A 134 -9.50 -17.73 9.16
N GLU A 135 -8.70 -17.91 10.21
CA GLU A 135 -9.21 -18.30 11.52
C GLU A 135 -10.00 -17.16 12.18
N ALA A 136 -9.53 -15.93 12.07
CA ALA A 136 -10.26 -14.74 12.52
C ALA A 136 -11.60 -14.59 11.79
N MET A 137 -11.62 -14.78 10.46
CA MET A 137 -12.84 -14.71 9.64
C MET A 137 -13.85 -15.82 9.99
N ARG A 138 -13.38 -17.03 10.30
CA ARG A 138 -14.29 -18.11 10.78
C ARG A 138 -14.98 -17.74 12.09
N HIS A 139 -14.26 -17.08 13.00
CA HIS A 139 -14.84 -16.61 14.25
C HIS A 139 -15.87 -15.49 14.02
N VAL A 140 -15.60 -14.56 13.12
CA VAL A 140 -16.56 -13.53 12.71
C VAL A 140 -17.86 -14.17 12.20
N LYS A 141 -17.78 -15.18 11.34
CA LYS A 141 -18.97 -15.90 10.86
C LYS A 141 -19.78 -16.50 12.01
N THR A 142 -19.12 -17.08 13.02
CA THR A 142 -19.78 -17.60 14.21
C THR A 142 -20.48 -16.49 15.00
N LEU A 143 -19.83 -15.32 15.19
CA LEU A 143 -20.45 -14.19 15.89
C LEU A 143 -21.70 -13.67 15.17
N VAL A 144 -21.68 -13.64 13.83
CA VAL A 144 -22.83 -13.25 13.01
C VAL A 144 -23.98 -14.27 13.11
N GLU A 145 -23.66 -15.58 13.10
CA GLU A 145 -24.65 -16.65 13.17
C GLU A 145 -25.30 -16.78 14.55
N GLU A 146 -24.58 -16.49 15.62
CA GLU A 146 -25.00 -16.67 17.01
C GLU A 146 -25.54 -15.39 17.67
N GLY A 147 -25.34 -14.22 17.04
CA GLY A 147 -25.63 -12.90 17.61
C GLY A 147 -26.42 -11.99 16.69
N ASP A 148 -26.71 -10.79 17.20
CA ASP A 148 -27.41 -9.71 16.48
C ASP A 148 -26.42 -8.71 15.85
N ALA A 149 -25.17 -9.14 15.53
CA ALA A 149 -24.15 -8.29 14.94
C ALA A 149 -24.10 -8.45 13.41
N ALA A 150 -24.07 -7.34 12.68
CA ALA A 150 -23.91 -7.34 11.24
C ALA A 150 -22.43 -7.38 10.85
N PHE A 151 -22.07 -8.18 9.84
CA PHE A 151 -20.72 -8.21 9.29
C PHE A 151 -20.48 -7.01 8.38
N VAL A 152 -19.41 -6.27 8.63
CA VAL A 152 -18.95 -5.18 7.78
C VAL A 152 -17.75 -5.66 6.98
N HIS A 153 -17.98 -6.00 5.69
CA HIS A 153 -16.93 -6.48 4.80
C HIS A 153 -15.98 -5.34 4.37
N ALA A 154 -14.72 -5.66 4.06
CA ALA A 154 -13.72 -4.64 3.76
C ALA A 154 -13.86 -4.00 2.35
N TYR A 155 -14.56 -4.68 1.41
CA TYR A 155 -14.73 -4.27 0.01
C TYR A 155 -15.91 -4.91 -0.72
N ASP A 156 -16.36 -6.11 -0.33
CA ASP A 156 -17.42 -6.87 -1.00
C ASP A 156 -18.79 -6.56 -0.38
N ASP A 157 -19.22 -5.32 -0.52
CA ASP A 157 -20.51 -4.81 -0.05
C ASP A 157 -20.86 -3.54 -0.82
N PRO A 158 -22.05 -3.45 -1.45
CA PRO A 158 -22.46 -2.27 -2.24
C PRO A 158 -22.38 -0.95 -1.46
N ALA A 159 -22.74 -0.95 -0.18
CA ALA A 159 -22.68 0.25 0.65
C ALA A 159 -21.22 0.67 0.94
N ILE A 160 -20.31 -0.31 1.10
CA ILE A 160 -18.87 -0.02 1.23
C ILE A 160 -18.35 0.60 -0.07
N VAL A 161 -18.64 0.01 -1.23
CA VAL A 161 -18.21 0.52 -2.54
C VAL A 161 -18.75 1.92 -2.80
N ALA A 162 -20.04 2.16 -2.56
CA ALA A 162 -20.67 3.48 -2.72
C ALA A 162 -20.01 4.53 -1.80
N GLY A 163 -19.75 4.19 -0.54
CA GLY A 163 -19.03 5.07 0.38
C GLY A 163 -17.62 5.44 -0.08
N GLN A 164 -16.89 4.48 -0.68
CA GLN A 164 -15.58 4.75 -1.29
C GLN A 164 -15.69 5.63 -2.53
N GLY A 165 -16.79 5.51 -3.29
CA GLY A 165 -17.08 6.32 -4.48
C GLY A 165 -17.17 7.82 -4.20
N THR A 166 -17.50 8.22 -2.96
CA THR A 166 -17.52 9.64 -2.55
C THR A 166 -16.16 10.31 -2.74
N LEU A 167 -15.06 9.53 -2.69
CA LEU A 167 -13.73 10.03 -2.96
C LEU A 167 -13.55 10.39 -4.45
N GLY A 168 -14.15 9.62 -5.37
CA GLY A 168 -14.16 9.96 -6.79
C GLY A 168 -14.87 11.29 -7.07
N VAL A 169 -15.97 11.56 -6.37
CA VAL A 169 -16.68 12.85 -6.45
C VAL A 169 -15.79 13.99 -5.97
N GLU A 170 -15.11 13.84 -4.82
CA GLU A 170 -14.17 14.84 -4.32
C GLU A 170 -13.00 15.09 -5.29
N MET A 171 -12.43 14.03 -5.88
CA MET A 171 -11.31 14.13 -6.83
C MET A 171 -11.71 14.92 -8.07
N TYR A 172 -12.90 14.64 -8.61
CA TYR A 172 -13.47 15.42 -9.73
C TYR A 172 -13.72 16.89 -9.36
N GLU A 173 -14.30 17.16 -8.20
CA GLU A 173 -14.54 18.54 -7.73
C GLU A 173 -13.25 19.32 -7.45
N ASP A 174 -12.19 18.64 -7.00
CA ASP A 174 -10.90 19.27 -6.69
C ASP A 174 -10.11 19.58 -7.99
N LEU A 175 -10.25 18.74 -9.03
CA LEU A 175 -9.53 18.89 -10.31
C LEU A 175 -10.38 18.35 -11.48
N PRO A 176 -11.38 19.13 -11.97
CA PRO A 176 -12.29 18.67 -13.03
C PRO A 176 -11.61 18.37 -14.38
N GLU A 177 -10.43 18.94 -14.63
CA GLU A 177 -9.65 18.77 -15.85
C GLU A 177 -8.60 17.65 -15.76
N VAL A 178 -8.73 16.72 -14.81
CA VAL A 178 -7.81 15.59 -14.69
C VAL A 178 -7.97 14.62 -15.87
N ASP A 179 -6.84 14.29 -16.52
CA ASP A 179 -6.82 13.33 -17.64
C ASP A 179 -6.79 11.89 -17.13
N THR A 180 -5.99 11.62 -16.09
CA THR A 180 -5.77 10.25 -15.56
C THR A 180 -5.82 10.21 -14.03
N LEU A 181 -6.67 9.34 -13.48
CA LEU A 181 -6.67 8.96 -12.07
C LEU A 181 -5.97 7.63 -11.87
N VAL A 182 -5.06 7.54 -10.89
CA VAL A 182 -4.33 6.31 -10.58
C VAL A 182 -4.70 5.84 -9.17
N VAL A 183 -5.34 4.67 -9.07
CA VAL A 183 -5.99 4.17 -7.84
C VAL A 183 -5.46 2.80 -7.45
N PRO A 184 -5.07 2.56 -6.17
CA PRO A 184 -4.57 1.27 -5.74
C PRO A 184 -5.70 0.23 -5.63
N ILE A 185 -5.41 -1.02 -6.01
CA ILE A 185 -6.34 -2.15 -5.95
C ILE A 185 -5.84 -3.23 -5.00
N GLY A 186 -6.61 -3.48 -3.92
CA GLY A 186 -6.61 -4.73 -3.19
C GLY A 186 -7.82 -5.57 -3.60
N GLY A 187 -8.86 -5.64 -2.76
CA GLY A 187 -10.13 -6.31 -3.09
C GLY A 187 -11.05 -5.56 -4.06
N GLY A 188 -10.64 -4.41 -4.60
CA GLY A 188 -11.33 -3.67 -5.66
C GLY A 188 -12.37 -2.64 -5.21
N GLY A 189 -12.80 -2.62 -3.94
CA GLY A 189 -13.92 -1.76 -3.51
C GLY A 189 -13.67 -0.25 -3.64
N LEU A 190 -12.42 0.22 -3.50
CA LEU A 190 -12.05 1.62 -3.69
C LEU A 190 -12.17 2.04 -5.14
N ILE A 191 -11.45 1.35 -6.02
CA ILE A 191 -11.43 1.70 -7.43
C ILE A 191 -12.80 1.53 -8.07
N ALA A 192 -13.55 0.47 -7.70
CA ALA A 192 -14.92 0.25 -8.17
C ALA A 192 -15.81 1.46 -7.84
N GLY A 193 -15.78 1.96 -6.60
CA GLY A 193 -16.56 3.14 -6.21
C GLY A 193 -16.09 4.41 -6.92
N VAL A 194 -14.78 4.67 -6.96
CA VAL A 194 -14.20 5.84 -7.64
C VAL A 194 -14.54 5.83 -9.12
N ALA A 195 -14.34 4.69 -9.81
CA ALA A 195 -14.63 4.56 -11.23
C ALA A 195 -16.13 4.70 -11.56
N THR A 196 -17.02 4.17 -10.70
CA THR A 196 -18.47 4.38 -10.83
C THR A 196 -18.83 5.86 -10.78
N ALA A 197 -18.22 6.63 -9.86
CA ALA A 197 -18.47 8.07 -9.78
C ALA A 197 -17.92 8.81 -11.00
N LEU A 198 -16.72 8.50 -11.46
CA LEU A 198 -16.07 9.17 -12.60
C LEU A 198 -16.74 8.85 -13.93
N ASN A 199 -17.24 7.63 -14.11
CA ASN A 199 -17.98 7.26 -15.32
C ASN A 199 -19.21 8.17 -15.59
N GLU A 200 -19.83 8.68 -14.53
CA GLU A 200 -20.94 9.63 -14.65
C GLU A 200 -20.48 11.09 -14.73
N LEU A 201 -19.50 11.49 -13.88
CA LEU A 201 -19.08 12.89 -13.74
C LEU A 201 -18.10 13.34 -14.83
N SER A 202 -17.21 12.47 -15.26
CA SER A 202 -16.16 12.76 -16.25
C SER A 202 -15.76 11.50 -17.01
N PRO A 203 -16.62 11.04 -17.95
CA PRO A 203 -16.40 9.79 -18.69
C PRO A 203 -15.15 9.80 -19.58
N GLU A 204 -14.54 10.96 -19.80
CA GLU A 204 -13.28 11.10 -20.55
C GLU A 204 -12.05 10.91 -19.67
N THR A 205 -12.19 10.95 -18.34
CA THR A 205 -11.07 10.72 -17.42
C THR A 205 -10.68 9.24 -17.39
N ARG A 206 -9.45 8.94 -17.74
CA ARG A 206 -8.89 7.57 -17.67
C ARG A 206 -8.71 7.14 -16.22
N VAL A 207 -9.30 6.01 -15.85
CA VAL A 207 -9.12 5.41 -14.50
C VAL A 207 -8.19 4.21 -14.61
N VAL A 208 -7.02 4.32 -13.98
CA VAL A 208 -5.98 3.29 -13.97
C VAL A 208 -5.89 2.63 -12.60
N GLY A 209 -6.00 1.32 -12.57
CA GLY A 209 -5.86 0.52 -11.36
C GLY A 209 -4.44 0.00 -11.18
N VAL A 210 -3.92 0.04 -9.95
CA VAL A 210 -2.57 -0.44 -9.63
C VAL A 210 -2.62 -1.57 -8.60
N GLN A 211 -2.05 -2.74 -8.94
CA GLN A 211 -1.83 -3.85 -8.01
C GLN A 211 -0.34 -4.05 -7.72
N ALA A 212 -0.02 -4.53 -6.53
CA ALA A 212 1.30 -5.08 -6.26
C ALA A 212 1.45 -6.44 -6.98
N GLU A 213 2.59 -6.70 -7.63
CA GLU A 213 2.85 -7.95 -8.39
C GLU A 213 2.55 -9.20 -7.56
N GLY A 214 2.99 -9.23 -6.28
CA GLY A 214 2.75 -10.34 -5.36
C GLY A 214 1.30 -10.50 -4.86
N ALA A 215 0.36 -9.64 -5.32
CA ALA A 215 -1.07 -9.68 -5.01
C ALA A 215 -1.94 -9.45 -6.26
N ALA A 216 -1.37 -9.53 -7.47
CA ALA A 216 -2.06 -9.22 -8.71
C ALA A 216 -3.03 -10.34 -9.13
N THR A 217 -4.32 -10.09 -8.99
CA THR A 217 -5.39 -11.03 -9.35
C THR A 217 -6.34 -10.48 -10.41
N VAL A 218 -6.41 -9.15 -10.58
CA VAL A 218 -7.37 -8.51 -11.48
C VAL A 218 -7.11 -8.81 -12.95
N PRO A 219 -5.86 -8.77 -13.48
CA PRO A 219 -5.62 -9.08 -14.88
C PRO A 219 -6.09 -10.47 -15.30
N GLU A 220 -5.81 -11.49 -14.46
CA GLU A 220 -6.26 -12.85 -14.72
C GLU A 220 -7.77 -13.01 -14.52
N SER A 221 -8.36 -12.33 -13.51
CA SER A 221 -9.79 -12.35 -13.26
C SER A 221 -10.58 -11.75 -14.43
N LEU A 222 -10.13 -10.64 -14.99
CA LEU A 222 -10.72 -10.04 -16.20
C LEU A 222 -10.59 -10.96 -17.42
N ALA A 223 -9.43 -11.61 -17.59
CA ALA A 223 -9.20 -12.53 -18.70
C ALA A 223 -10.08 -13.80 -18.62
N THR A 224 -10.42 -14.25 -17.41
CA THR A 224 -11.25 -15.44 -17.19
C THR A 224 -12.74 -15.14 -17.00
N GLY A 225 -13.10 -13.85 -16.78
CA GLY A 225 -14.47 -13.40 -16.50
C GLY A 225 -14.98 -13.83 -15.11
N SER A 226 -14.10 -14.15 -14.17
CA SER A 226 -14.46 -14.55 -12.80
C SER A 226 -13.29 -14.29 -11.82
N PRO A 227 -13.59 -14.03 -10.53
CA PRO A 227 -12.54 -13.79 -9.55
C PRO A 227 -11.55 -14.95 -9.41
N VAL A 228 -10.26 -14.64 -9.59
CA VAL A 228 -9.15 -15.57 -9.34
C VAL A 228 -8.62 -15.34 -7.93
N SER A 229 -8.24 -16.42 -7.25
CA SER A 229 -7.66 -16.36 -5.90
C SER A 229 -6.24 -16.89 -5.89
N LEU A 230 -5.35 -16.18 -5.18
CA LEU A 230 -3.98 -16.62 -4.93
C LEU A 230 -3.93 -17.53 -3.69
N ASP A 231 -3.09 -18.57 -3.76
CA ASP A 231 -2.81 -19.44 -2.62
C ASP A 231 -2.02 -18.72 -1.50
N SER A 232 -1.20 -17.75 -1.89
CA SER A 232 -0.43 -16.89 -0.99
C SER A 232 -0.23 -15.51 -1.59
N VAL A 233 -0.19 -14.49 -0.74
CA VAL A 233 0.10 -13.11 -1.10
C VAL A 233 1.43 -12.73 -0.48
N ASP A 234 2.32 -12.12 -1.26
CA ASP A 234 3.65 -11.67 -0.81
C ASP A 234 3.94 -10.27 -1.35
N THR A 235 3.70 -9.25 -0.52
CA THR A 235 3.99 -7.85 -0.85
C THR A 235 4.13 -7.00 0.41
N ILE A 236 4.95 -5.96 0.34
CA ILE A 236 5.09 -4.92 1.38
C ILE A 236 3.89 -3.99 1.47
N ALA A 237 2.99 -4.03 0.49
CA ALA A 237 1.81 -3.18 0.41
C ALA A 237 0.60 -3.79 1.16
N ASP A 238 0.71 -3.94 2.50
CA ASP A 238 -0.31 -4.56 3.37
C ASP A 238 -1.75 -4.15 3.03
N GLY A 239 -2.00 -2.87 2.76
CA GLY A 239 -3.33 -2.32 2.50
C GLY A 239 -3.99 -2.81 1.22
N ILE A 240 -3.21 -3.36 0.28
CA ILE A 240 -3.66 -3.99 -0.97
C ILE A 240 -3.26 -5.48 -1.08
N ALA A 241 -2.69 -6.06 -0.03
CA ALA A 241 -2.35 -7.47 0.05
C ALA A 241 -3.60 -8.35 0.19
N THR A 242 -4.42 -8.40 -0.84
CA THR A 242 -5.69 -9.15 -0.87
C THR A 242 -5.58 -10.28 -1.90
N GLY A 243 -5.89 -11.50 -1.47
CA GLY A 243 -5.72 -12.70 -2.31
C GLY A 243 -6.76 -12.87 -3.43
N SER A 244 -7.81 -12.03 -3.48
CA SER A 244 -8.81 -12.02 -4.56
C SER A 244 -9.64 -10.74 -4.53
N VAL A 245 -10.25 -10.42 -5.67
CA VAL A 245 -11.40 -9.51 -5.78
C VAL A 245 -12.70 -10.29 -5.60
N SER A 246 -13.86 -9.60 -5.48
CA SER A 246 -15.17 -10.24 -5.48
C SER A 246 -15.84 -10.14 -6.85
N GLU A 247 -16.95 -10.88 -7.05
CA GLU A 247 -17.76 -10.73 -8.27
C GLU A 247 -18.30 -9.32 -8.41
N LEU A 248 -18.75 -8.71 -7.31
CA LEU A 248 -19.21 -7.32 -7.25
C LEU A 248 -18.14 -6.34 -7.72
N THR A 249 -16.94 -6.41 -7.13
CA THR A 249 -15.88 -5.44 -7.45
C THR A 249 -15.28 -5.71 -8.82
N LEU A 250 -15.17 -6.98 -9.26
CA LEU A 250 -14.67 -7.33 -10.58
C LEU A 250 -15.59 -6.81 -11.68
N SER A 251 -16.93 -6.97 -11.55
CA SER A 251 -17.90 -6.48 -12.54
C SER A 251 -17.84 -4.96 -12.72
N LEU A 252 -17.66 -4.20 -11.62
CA LEU A 252 -17.52 -2.75 -11.68
C LEU A 252 -16.16 -2.31 -12.26
N VAL A 253 -15.08 -3.05 -11.96
CA VAL A 253 -13.76 -2.82 -12.55
C VAL A 253 -13.82 -3.09 -14.06
N GLU A 254 -14.42 -4.19 -14.49
CA GLU A 254 -14.59 -4.51 -15.92
C GLU A 254 -15.40 -3.44 -16.66
N ALA A 255 -16.41 -2.86 -15.99
CA ALA A 255 -17.30 -1.87 -16.60
C ALA A 255 -16.71 -0.46 -16.68
N HIS A 256 -15.87 -0.05 -15.74
CA HIS A 256 -15.54 1.36 -15.52
C HIS A 256 -14.03 1.67 -15.35
N VAL A 257 -13.14 0.68 -15.39
CA VAL A 257 -11.69 0.88 -15.27
C VAL A 257 -11.04 0.64 -16.62
N ASP A 258 -10.21 1.59 -17.06
CA ASP A 258 -9.65 1.58 -18.41
C ASP A 258 -8.41 0.69 -18.52
N GLU A 259 -7.60 0.66 -17.46
CA GLU A 259 -6.31 -0.02 -17.48
C GLU A 259 -5.93 -0.57 -16.10
N ILE A 260 -5.23 -1.69 -16.09
CA ILE A 260 -4.65 -2.27 -14.86
C ILE A 260 -3.16 -2.45 -15.08
N VAL A 261 -2.37 -1.86 -14.17
CA VAL A 261 -0.91 -2.03 -14.14
C VAL A 261 -0.48 -2.73 -12.86
N THR A 262 0.68 -3.38 -12.89
CA THR A 262 1.26 -4.04 -11.72
C THR A 262 2.61 -3.43 -11.40
N VAL A 263 2.90 -3.26 -10.13
CA VAL A 263 4.18 -2.71 -9.64
C VAL A 263 4.85 -3.69 -8.69
N THR A 264 6.17 -3.75 -8.72
CA THR A 264 6.97 -4.58 -7.82
C THR A 264 7.11 -3.92 -6.44
N ASP A 265 7.45 -4.72 -5.42
CA ASP A 265 7.77 -4.21 -4.08
C ASP A 265 8.98 -3.25 -4.08
N GLY A 266 9.93 -3.44 -4.99
CA GLY A 266 11.06 -2.54 -5.18
C GLY A 266 10.62 -1.15 -5.65
N GLU A 267 9.70 -1.07 -6.62
CA GLU A 267 9.09 0.17 -7.12
C GLU A 267 8.29 0.88 -6.03
N ILE A 268 7.46 0.11 -5.31
CA ILE A 268 6.70 0.63 -4.15
C ILE A 268 7.66 1.20 -3.09
N ALA A 269 8.73 0.50 -2.76
CA ALA A 269 9.72 0.97 -1.79
C ALA A 269 10.41 2.28 -2.24
N ARG A 270 10.75 2.39 -3.53
CA ARG A 270 11.29 3.63 -4.11
C ARG A 270 10.28 4.79 -4.03
N ALA A 271 9.01 4.52 -4.31
CA ALA A 271 7.93 5.51 -4.22
C ALA A 271 7.70 5.97 -2.76
N VAL A 272 7.70 5.06 -1.77
CA VAL A 272 7.63 5.42 -0.35
C VAL A 272 8.78 6.34 0.05
N LEU A 273 10.02 6.00 -0.33
CA LEU A 273 11.18 6.84 -0.04
C LEU A 273 11.08 8.20 -0.75
N PHE A 274 10.64 8.23 -2.01
CA PHE A 274 10.46 9.46 -2.78
C PHE A 274 9.41 10.39 -2.11
N LEU A 275 8.25 9.85 -1.75
CA LEU A 275 7.19 10.61 -1.07
C LEU A 275 7.68 11.18 0.25
N LEU A 276 8.43 10.41 1.03
CA LEU A 276 9.01 10.87 2.29
C LEU A 276 10.06 11.98 2.07
N GLU A 277 10.98 11.80 1.11
CA GLU A 277 12.09 12.74 0.89
C GLU A 277 11.68 14.01 0.14
N ARG A 278 10.80 13.91 -0.86
CA ARG A 278 10.48 15.00 -1.77
C ARG A 278 9.13 15.63 -1.49
N ALA A 279 8.07 14.83 -1.37
CA ALA A 279 6.73 15.32 -1.07
C ALA A 279 6.48 15.55 0.43
N LYS A 280 7.36 15.08 1.33
CA LYS A 280 7.22 15.16 2.80
C LYS A 280 5.98 14.45 3.33
N GLN A 281 5.54 13.42 2.62
CA GLN A 281 4.38 12.60 2.98
C GLN A 281 4.82 11.24 3.52
N VAL A 282 4.21 10.82 4.62
CA VAL A 282 4.37 9.47 5.18
C VAL A 282 3.21 8.62 4.70
N VAL A 283 3.48 7.72 3.76
CA VAL A 283 2.48 6.91 3.05
C VAL A 283 2.87 5.44 3.15
N GLU A 284 1.90 4.56 3.41
CA GLU A 284 2.13 3.12 3.40
C GLU A 284 2.30 2.57 1.96
N GLY A 285 2.79 1.34 1.82
CA GLY A 285 3.03 0.74 0.49
C GLY A 285 1.82 0.76 -0.42
N ALA A 286 0.62 0.49 0.12
CA ALA A 286 -0.63 0.54 -0.64
C ALA A 286 -0.96 1.95 -1.18
N GLY A 287 -0.67 2.99 -0.40
CA GLY A 287 -0.86 4.38 -0.82
C GLY A 287 0.24 4.88 -1.75
N ALA A 288 1.42 4.26 -1.74
CA ALA A 288 2.55 4.61 -2.61
C ALA A 288 2.51 3.90 -3.98
N ALA A 289 1.77 2.79 -4.11
CA ALA A 289 1.68 2.02 -5.36
C ALA A 289 1.25 2.85 -6.58
N PRO A 290 0.27 3.78 -6.50
CA PRO A 290 -0.06 4.67 -7.61
C PRO A 290 1.09 5.59 -8.06
N VAL A 291 1.92 6.01 -7.11
CA VAL A 291 3.12 6.83 -7.42
C VAL A 291 4.23 5.97 -8.01
N ALA A 292 4.36 4.70 -7.58
CA ALA A 292 5.28 3.75 -8.20
C ALA A 292 4.95 3.58 -9.69
N ALA A 293 3.68 3.36 -10.03
CA ALA A 293 3.23 3.15 -11.41
C ALA A 293 3.57 4.31 -12.36
N ILE A 294 3.46 5.56 -11.90
CA ILE A 294 3.77 6.74 -12.73
C ILE A 294 5.26 7.10 -12.76
N CYS A 295 6.07 6.61 -11.83
CA CYS A 295 7.51 6.90 -11.75
C CYS A 295 8.38 5.93 -12.56
N ASP A 296 7.87 4.75 -12.83
CA ASP A 296 8.53 3.71 -13.63
C ASP A 296 7.86 3.64 -15.02
N GLU A 297 8.38 2.82 -15.93
CA GLU A 297 7.90 2.76 -17.32
C GLU A 297 6.55 2.03 -17.48
N ASP A 298 5.89 1.67 -16.36
CA ASP A 298 4.66 0.88 -16.36
C ASP A 298 3.43 1.70 -16.81
N LEU A 299 3.43 3.02 -16.58
CA LEU A 299 2.36 3.92 -16.96
C LEU A 299 2.92 5.24 -17.51
N ASP A 300 2.78 5.46 -18.81
CA ASP A 300 3.15 6.72 -19.46
C ASP A 300 2.06 7.79 -19.22
N VAL A 301 2.47 8.91 -18.62
CA VAL A 301 1.63 10.06 -18.31
C VAL A 301 2.25 11.38 -18.82
N GLU A 302 3.19 11.32 -19.78
CA GLU A 302 3.85 12.51 -20.33
C GLU A 302 2.82 13.45 -20.98
N GLY A 303 2.79 14.70 -20.51
CA GLY A 303 1.87 15.74 -21.02
C GLY A 303 0.43 15.64 -20.49
N GLU A 304 0.10 14.69 -19.62
CA GLU A 304 -1.21 14.56 -18.98
C GLU A 304 -1.26 15.27 -17.63
N THR A 305 -2.47 15.63 -17.20
CA THR A 305 -2.78 16.00 -15.81
C THR A 305 -3.18 14.73 -15.06
N VAL A 306 -2.33 14.25 -14.15
CA VAL A 306 -2.50 12.98 -13.46
C VAL A 306 -2.68 13.14 -11.96
N MET A 307 -3.62 12.36 -11.38
CA MET A 307 -3.89 12.37 -9.95
C MET A 307 -3.74 10.96 -9.34
N PRO A 308 -2.55 10.61 -8.79
CA PRO A 308 -2.40 9.41 -8.00
C PRO A 308 -3.02 9.59 -6.60
N LEU A 309 -3.77 8.56 -6.16
CA LEU A 309 -4.45 8.51 -4.87
C LEU A 309 -3.56 7.89 -3.80
N LEU A 310 -3.16 8.67 -2.80
CA LEU A 310 -2.44 8.21 -1.61
C LEU A 310 -3.45 7.67 -0.58
N GLY A 311 -3.92 6.44 -0.76
CA GLY A 311 -5.08 5.88 -0.06
C GLY A 311 -4.89 5.58 1.43
N GLY A 312 -3.65 5.49 1.94
CA GLY A 312 -3.37 5.19 3.34
C GLY A 312 -1.95 5.52 3.78
N GLY A 313 -1.80 5.78 5.10
CA GLY A 313 -0.53 6.15 5.73
C GLY A 313 -0.25 5.38 7.04
N ASN A 314 -0.99 4.33 7.34
CA ASN A 314 -0.84 3.53 8.57
C ASN A 314 0.34 2.55 8.49
N LEU A 315 1.52 3.11 8.33
CA LEU A 315 2.75 2.38 8.13
C LEU A 315 3.28 1.81 9.45
N ASP A 316 3.60 0.52 9.46
CA ASP A 316 4.35 -0.09 10.57
C ASP A 316 5.82 0.39 10.53
N MET A 317 6.35 0.82 11.69
CA MET A 317 7.71 1.37 11.76
C MET A 317 8.79 0.34 11.43
N THR A 318 8.55 -0.94 11.72
CA THR A 318 9.46 -2.02 11.36
C THR A 318 9.46 -2.25 9.84
N MET A 319 8.27 -2.23 9.23
CA MET A 319 8.13 -2.29 7.79
C MET A 319 8.75 -1.07 7.11
N LEU A 320 8.53 0.15 7.64
CA LEU A 320 9.17 1.37 7.14
C LEU A 320 10.70 1.24 7.13
N GLN A 321 11.30 0.70 8.21
CA GLN A 321 12.75 0.48 8.26
C GLN A 321 13.20 -0.46 7.13
N THR A 322 12.50 -1.55 6.90
CA THR A 322 12.80 -2.52 5.83
C THR A 322 12.71 -1.88 4.46
N VAL A 323 11.60 -1.18 4.18
CA VAL A 323 11.36 -0.46 2.94
C VAL A 323 12.46 0.58 2.66
N LEU A 324 12.81 1.39 3.66
CA LEU A 324 13.85 2.41 3.52
C LEU A 324 15.23 1.79 3.24
N VAL A 325 15.59 0.72 3.96
CA VAL A 325 16.87 0.01 3.72
C VAL A 325 16.92 -0.57 2.31
N HIS A 326 15.80 -1.15 1.83
CA HIS A 326 15.72 -1.70 0.48
C HIS A 326 15.88 -0.59 -0.58
N ALA A 327 15.10 0.48 -0.50
CA ALA A 327 15.17 1.59 -1.43
C ALA A 327 16.54 2.32 -1.40
N MET A 328 17.18 2.43 -0.23
CA MET A 328 18.54 2.97 -0.14
C MET A 328 19.59 2.01 -0.73
N SER A 329 19.36 0.69 -0.66
CA SER A 329 20.24 -0.30 -1.30
C SER A 329 20.16 -0.22 -2.83
N ASP A 330 18.97 -0.08 -3.40
CA ASP A 330 18.76 0.12 -4.84
C ASP A 330 19.46 1.37 -5.36
N ARG A 331 19.51 2.44 -4.55
CA ARG A 331 20.27 3.66 -4.86
C ARG A 331 21.78 3.54 -4.59
N GLU A 332 22.26 2.37 -4.19
CA GLU A 332 23.63 2.13 -3.73
C GLU A 332 24.10 3.09 -2.62
N GLN A 333 23.14 3.65 -1.84
CA GLN A 333 23.43 4.43 -0.63
C GLN A 333 23.77 3.51 0.56
N ILE A 334 23.26 2.29 0.55
CA ILE A 334 23.69 1.18 1.40
C ILE A 334 24.27 0.12 0.47
N LEU A 335 25.58 -0.10 0.58
CA LEU A 335 26.33 -1.00 -0.28
C LEU A 335 26.80 -2.21 0.52
N LYS A 336 26.55 -3.42 0.04
CA LYS A 336 27.11 -4.66 0.60
C LYS A 336 28.30 -5.10 -0.23
N LEU A 337 29.48 -5.14 0.38
CA LEU A 337 30.73 -5.55 -0.25
C LEU A 337 31.26 -6.81 0.43
N GLN A 338 31.50 -7.85 -0.33
CA GLN A 338 32.25 -9.02 0.09
C GLN A 338 33.67 -8.90 -0.46
N VAL A 339 34.65 -8.81 0.44
CA VAL A 339 36.08 -8.64 0.11
C VAL A 339 36.83 -9.88 0.54
N ARG A 340 37.50 -10.57 -0.44
CA ARG A 340 38.39 -11.69 -0.15
C ARG A 340 39.72 -11.18 0.35
N ILE A 341 40.17 -11.73 1.49
CA ILE A 341 41.43 -11.36 2.14
C ILE A 341 42.25 -12.62 2.48
N GLU A 342 43.55 -12.47 2.65
CA GLU A 342 44.36 -13.42 3.42
C GLU A 342 44.03 -13.24 4.92
N ASP A 343 43.75 -14.36 5.62
CA ASP A 343 43.38 -14.30 7.07
C ASP A 343 44.61 -14.01 7.93
N ARG A 344 45.06 -12.76 7.87
CA ARG A 344 46.24 -12.24 8.59
C ARG A 344 45.90 -10.99 9.40
N PRO A 345 46.64 -10.75 10.50
CA PRO A 345 46.53 -9.47 11.23
C PRO A 345 46.78 -8.26 10.33
N GLY A 346 45.89 -7.25 10.38
CA GLY A 346 46.01 -6.01 9.63
C GLY A 346 45.15 -5.91 8.39
N GLU A 347 44.69 -7.03 7.78
CA GLU A 347 43.91 -7.00 6.55
C GLU A 347 42.57 -6.25 6.73
N MET A 348 41.85 -6.48 7.83
CA MET A 348 40.61 -5.75 8.14
C MET A 348 40.88 -4.24 8.28
N ASP A 349 41.98 -3.86 8.93
CA ASP A 349 42.37 -2.45 9.08
C ASP A 349 42.68 -1.82 7.73
N ALA A 350 43.43 -2.52 6.86
CA ALA A 350 43.76 -2.04 5.54
C ALA A 350 42.51 -1.79 4.66
N VAL A 351 41.58 -2.77 4.62
CA VAL A 351 40.34 -2.61 3.83
C VAL A 351 39.45 -1.52 4.42
N SER A 352 39.34 -1.47 5.77
CA SER A 352 38.57 -0.42 6.45
C SER A 352 39.18 0.99 6.20
N GLY A 353 40.50 1.10 6.14
CA GLY A 353 41.21 2.32 5.77
C GLY A 353 40.87 2.80 4.36
N ILE A 354 40.84 1.90 3.36
CA ILE A 354 40.44 2.22 1.99
C ILE A 354 38.99 2.77 1.96
N ILE A 355 38.07 2.13 2.71
CA ILE A 355 36.69 2.57 2.80
C ILE A 355 36.60 3.98 3.41
N ALA A 356 37.32 4.20 4.51
CA ALA A 356 37.34 5.48 5.21
C ALA A 356 37.96 6.62 4.36
N ASP A 357 39.05 6.34 3.63
CA ASP A 357 39.73 7.32 2.74
C ASP A 357 38.81 7.80 1.60
N HIS A 358 37.79 7.00 1.25
CA HIS A 358 36.76 7.38 0.28
C HIS A 358 35.57 8.09 0.92
N GLY A 359 35.57 8.33 2.23
CA GLY A 359 34.49 9.00 2.95
C GLY A 359 33.22 8.14 3.11
N ALA A 360 33.33 6.83 2.94
CA ALA A 360 32.26 5.90 3.19
C ALA A 360 32.25 5.47 4.66
N ASN A 361 31.05 5.34 5.27
CA ASN A 361 30.90 4.94 6.66
C ASN A 361 30.58 3.43 6.75
N ILE A 362 31.30 2.71 7.59
CA ILE A 362 31.06 1.28 7.80
C ILE A 362 29.94 1.11 8.83
N ARG A 363 28.82 0.53 8.42
CA ARG A 363 27.70 0.18 9.31
C ARG A 363 27.98 -1.13 10.07
N THR A 364 28.39 -2.14 9.32
CA THR A 364 28.72 -3.47 9.88
C THR A 364 29.91 -4.06 9.10
N VAL A 365 30.67 -4.90 9.79
CA VAL A 365 31.65 -5.80 9.17
C VAL A 365 31.51 -7.19 9.79
N ARG A 366 31.47 -8.20 8.97
CA ARG A 366 31.47 -9.61 9.38
C ARG A 366 32.67 -10.29 8.78
N HIS A 367 33.37 -11.07 9.60
CA HIS A 367 34.51 -11.86 9.19
C HIS A 367 34.07 -13.33 9.01
N ASP A 368 34.05 -13.82 7.78
CA ASP A 368 33.62 -15.18 7.45
C ASP A 368 34.83 -16.02 6.97
N ARG A 369 35.10 -17.11 7.72
CA ARG A 369 36.16 -18.10 7.43
C ARG A 369 35.59 -19.44 6.95
N SER A 370 34.26 -19.52 6.81
CA SER A 370 33.55 -20.79 6.60
C SER A 370 32.99 -20.98 5.21
N ALA A 371 33.13 -19.99 4.34
CA ALA A 371 32.62 -20.07 2.97
C ALA A 371 33.32 -21.20 2.17
N PRO A 372 32.56 -22.07 1.50
CA PRO A 372 33.12 -23.28 0.84
C PRO A 372 34.15 -23.01 -0.25
N GLU A 373 34.11 -21.81 -0.85
CA GLU A 373 35.02 -21.38 -1.93
C GLU A 373 36.36 -20.80 -1.45
N LEU A 374 36.56 -20.68 -0.13
CA LEU A 374 37.81 -20.17 0.45
C LEU A 374 38.87 -21.24 0.55
N ASP A 375 40.08 -20.88 0.20
CA ASP A 375 41.25 -21.70 0.48
C ASP A 375 41.69 -21.57 1.94
N VAL A 376 42.51 -22.54 2.40
CA VAL A 376 43.07 -22.53 3.75
C VAL A 376 43.94 -21.29 3.94
N GLY A 377 43.60 -20.43 4.91
CA GLY A 377 44.30 -19.19 5.18
C GLY A 377 43.65 -17.97 4.51
N GLU A 378 42.48 -18.12 3.94
CA GLU A 378 41.68 -16.99 3.44
C GLU A 378 40.39 -16.79 4.23
N ALA A 379 39.80 -15.60 4.10
CA ALA A 379 38.53 -15.23 4.66
C ALA A 379 37.81 -14.21 3.78
N TYR A 380 36.50 -14.09 4.02
CA TYR A 380 35.72 -12.93 3.52
C TYR A 380 35.52 -11.91 4.64
N LEU A 381 35.64 -10.62 4.26
CA LEU A 381 35.09 -9.50 5.02
C LEU A 381 33.84 -9.01 4.30
N ASP A 382 32.67 -9.24 4.94
CA ASP A 382 31.40 -8.74 4.44
C ASP A 382 31.13 -7.39 5.08
N PHE A 383 31.28 -6.32 4.31
CA PHE A 383 31.03 -4.94 4.74
C PHE A 383 29.64 -4.49 4.31
N GLN A 384 28.94 -3.81 5.19
CA GLN A 384 27.84 -2.94 4.85
C GLN A 384 28.29 -1.50 5.04
N VAL A 385 28.31 -0.72 3.98
CA VAL A 385 28.82 0.65 3.98
C VAL A 385 27.79 1.65 3.48
N GLU A 386 27.83 2.86 4.05
CA GLU A 386 27.04 3.98 3.57
C GLU A 386 27.84 4.76 2.54
N THR A 387 27.21 5.03 1.41
CA THR A 387 27.75 5.85 0.31
C THR A 387 26.81 6.99 -0.01
N SER A 388 27.25 7.94 -0.83
CA SER A 388 26.41 9.02 -1.34
C SER A 388 25.68 8.66 -2.64
N GLY A 389 25.61 7.36 -3.00
CA GLY A 389 24.95 6.83 -4.20
C GLY A 389 25.91 6.19 -5.19
N SER A 390 25.39 5.76 -6.36
CA SER A 390 26.05 4.87 -7.32
C SER A 390 27.42 5.37 -7.84
N GLY A 391 27.58 6.68 -8.01
CA GLY A 391 28.89 7.24 -8.40
C GLY A 391 29.95 7.04 -7.32
N HIS A 392 29.59 7.18 -6.05
CA HIS A 392 30.48 6.96 -4.91
C HIS A 392 30.78 5.47 -4.74
N ALA A 393 29.77 4.61 -4.78
CA ALA A 393 29.88 3.15 -4.70
C ALA A 393 30.87 2.61 -5.74
N ARG A 394 30.74 3.02 -7.02
CA ARG A 394 31.67 2.62 -8.11
C ARG A 394 33.12 3.07 -7.87
N ARG A 395 33.34 4.28 -7.34
CA ARG A 395 34.72 4.74 -7.00
C ARG A 395 35.32 3.91 -5.88
N LEU A 396 34.52 3.62 -4.84
CA LEU A 396 34.94 2.80 -3.71
C LEU A 396 35.32 1.38 -4.15
N ILE A 397 34.45 0.69 -4.89
CA ILE A 397 34.71 -0.68 -5.42
C ILE A 397 35.98 -0.70 -6.27
N ARG A 398 36.15 0.29 -7.14
CA ARG A 398 37.38 0.40 -7.96
C ARG A 398 38.61 0.53 -7.09
N SER A 399 38.58 1.39 -6.09
CA SER A 399 39.75 1.58 -5.21
C SER A 399 40.10 0.33 -4.44
N VAL A 400 39.12 -0.42 -3.92
CA VAL A 400 39.38 -1.71 -3.24
C VAL A 400 40.08 -2.69 -4.21
N ARG A 401 39.65 -2.75 -5.48
CA ARG A 401 40.29 -3.56 -6.53
C ARG A 401 41.70 -3.09 -6.87
N ASP A 402 41.91 -1.80 -6.98
CA ASP A 402 43.22 -1.21 -7.32
C ASP A 402 44.28 -1.45 -6.22
N HIS A 403 43.85 -1.70 -4.97
CA HIS A 403 44.67 -2.13 -3.86
C HIS A 403 44.92 -3.66 -3.83
N GLY A 404 44.44 -4.39 -4.85
CA GLY A 404 44.72 -5.82 -5.03
C GLY A 404 43.72 -6.78 -4.37
N TYR A 405 42.61 -6.27 -3.83
CA TYR A 405 41.56 -7.12 -3.24
C TYR A 405 40.54 -7.57 -4.28
N GLU A 406 40.14 -8.85 -4.18
CA GLU A 406 38.94 -9.32 -4.88
C GLU A 406 37.71 -8.82 -4.12
N VAL A 407 36.86 -8.05 -4.79
CA VAL A 407 35.63 -7.50 -4.20
C VAL A 407 34.42 -7.80 -5.07
N ARG A 408 33.36 -8.31 -4.44
CA ARG A 408 32.04 -8.53 -5.04
C ARG A 408 31.03 -7.58 -4.40
N HIS A 409 30.21 -6.98 -5.25
CA HIS A 409 28.98 -6.33 -4.82
C HIS A 409 27.92 -7.43 -4.63
N VAL A 410 27.39 -7.57 -3.43
CA VAL A 410 26.33 -8.53 -3.10
C VAL A 410 25.03 -7.73 -3.05
N ASN A 411 24.13 -8.01 -3.99
CA ASN A 411 22.78 -7.42 -3.94
C ASN A 411 22.04 -7.90 -2.67
N ALA A 412 21.16 -7.05 -2.19
CA ALA A 412 20.43 -7.25 -0.93
C ALA A 412 19.49 -8.44 -0.99
#